data_6978b829385735b80f345e63b5bd0bb4
#
_entry.id   6978b829385735b80f345e63b5bd0bb4
#
_cell.length_a   1.000
_cell.length_b   1.000
_cell.length_c   1.000
_cell.angle_alpha   90.00
_cell.angle_beta   90.00
_cell.angle_gamma   90.00
#
_symmetry.space_group_name_H-M   'P 1'
#
loop_
_entity.id
_entity.type
_entity.pdbx_description
1 polymer ?
#
loop_
_entity_poly.entity_id
_entity_poly.type
_entity_poly.pdbx_seq_one_letter_code
_entity_poly.pdbx_strand_id
1 'polypeptide(L)'
;MSSRHDRLELLDRYLRIPTISRQITSEMIEAVRGLWRGLGLELTPLAPEDGRGTPALYGELPGPTGAPTLLLYGHYDVQPTGDVARWKWQGVQCEPFVPAYFLDGRAVEPRLVGDAALDELVLVARGGADNKGQHLSNILGAMDAVRAGTACWKVKIILDGEEEHGSPNLEAIAQAHRDKLAASVLIGSDGPKQKNAPTLVMGVRGLLTVNLVADNGQQASVHSGNYGNIVPNPILPLSRLIADIEDRVRAWSAGHEAFRREASEVFAKWEDKAVWTPFLRPTVNINSFMSDGASLTLRRTIIPRTAHARLDIRLTPDTPVAAMRDIVERAVADHQRRTPGVAFTVEMDGQPASYTSPARPEFGWLLRLLEGHGGEEPVALPILGGTLPLHVFTDVLGIPCLWIPAANSNNQQHDVNEHYVLRHFYRQTALYAAIVSSRPM
;
A
#
# COMPACT_ATOMS: atom_id res chain seq x y z
N MET A 1 -14.78 -23.77 -16.52
CA MET A 1 -14.03 -22.50 -16.49
C MET A 1 -14.89 -21.44 -17.16
N SER A 2 -15.06 -20.26 -16.57
CA SER A 2 -15.68 -19.12 -17.26
C SER A 2 -14.80 -18.68 -18.43
N SER A 3 -15.39 -18.24 -19.54
CA SER A 3 -14.64 -17.67 -20.67
C SER A 3 -13.86 -16.40 -20.23
N ARG A 4 -12.94 -15.94 -21.06
CA ARG A 4 -12.23 -14.67 -20.79
C ARG A 4 -13.21 -13.49 -20.78
N HIS A 5 -14.23 -13.52 -21.65
CA HIS A 5 -15.29 -12.51 -21.67
C HIS A 5 -16.16 -12.54 -20.40
N ASP A 6 -16.52 -13.72 -19.87
CA ASP A 6 -17.27 -13.81 -18.61
C ASP A 6 -16.50 -13.17 -17.45
N ARG A 7 -15.18 -13.35 -17.40
CA ARG A 7 -14.32 -12.73 -16.39
C ARG A 7 -14.25 -11.21 -16.54
N LEU A 8 -14.22 -10.74 -17.78
CA LEU A 8 -14.22 -9.32 -18.09
C LEU A 8 -15.57 -8.68 -17.71
N GLU A 9 -16.68 -9.33 -17.98
CA GLU A 9 -18.00 -8.87 -17.55
C GLU A 9 -18.11 -8.82 -16.01
N LEU A 10 -17.52 -9.79 -15.33
CA LEU A 10 -17.46 -9.79 -13.88
C LEU A 10 -16.65 -8.61 -13.33
N LEU A 11 -15.48 -8.33 -13.93
CA LEU A 11 -14.65 -7.18 -13.57
C LEU A 11 -15.43 -5.87 -13.82
N ASP A 12 -16.09 -5.74 -14.96
CA ASP A 12 -16.93 -4.59 -15.29
C ASP A 12 -18.00 -4.35 -14.23
N ARG A 13 -18.75 -5.39 -13.85
CA ARG A 13 -19.77 -5.32 -12.80
C ARG A 13 -19.18 -4.94 -11.44
N TYR A 14 -18.00 -5.44 -11.11
CA TYR A 14 -17.35 -5.14 -9.85
C TYR A 14 -16.91 -3.68 -9.77
N LEU A 15 -16.36 -3.14 -10.85
CA LEU A 15 -15.90 -1.75 -10.91
C LEU A 15 -17.06 -0.73 -10.86
N ARG A 16 -18.26 -1.12 -11.26
CA ARG A 16 -19.46 -0.26 -11.15
C ARG A 16 -19.95 -0.05 -9.71
N ILE A 17 -19.46 -0.80 -8.73
CA ILE A 17 -19.78 -0.58 -7.32
C ILE A 17 -18.84 0.50 -6.76
N PRO A 18 -19.31 1.71 -6.44
CA PRO A 18 -18.44 2.85 -6.10
C PRO A 18 -18.01 2.84 -4.63
N THR A 19 -17.23 1.86 -4.22
CA THR A 19 -16.75 1.67 -2.85
C THR A 19 -15.64 2.67 -2.48
N ILE A 20 -15.94 3.99 -2.60
CA ILE A 20 -14.98 5.05 -2.24
C ILE A 20 -14.68 4.97 -0.75
N SER A 21 -13.39 4.96 -0.41
CA SER A 21 -12.91 4.90 0.98
C SER A 21 -13.58 5.95 1.86
N ARG A 22 -13.98 5.57 3.08
CA ARG A 22 -14.77 6.37 4.03
C ARG A 22 -16.21 6.71 3.61
N GLN A 23 -16.68 6.23 2.43
CA GLN A 23 -18.03 6.48 1.92
C GLN A 23 -18.78 5.17 1.64
N ILE A 24 -18.24 4.04 2.07
CA ILE A 24 -18.83 2.72 1.84
C ILE A 24 -20.08 2.55 2.69
N THR A 25 -21.18 2.19 2.04
CA THR A 25 -22.47 1.90 2.71
C THR A 25 -22.70 0.39 2.83
N SER A 26 -23.65 0.01 3.67
CA SER A 26 -24.06 -1.39 3.83
C SER A 26 -24.57 -2.00 2.52
N GLU A 27 -25.22 -1.20 1.67
CA GLU A 27 -25.72 -1.62 0.35
C GLU A 27 -24.56 -1.92 -0.60
N MET A 28 -23.49 -1.11 -0.56
CA MET A 28 -22.27 -1.36 -1.37
C MET A 28 -21.58 -2.63 -0.90
N ILE A 29 -21.47 -2.86 0.42
CA ILE A 29 -20.90 -4.10 0.98
C ILE A 29 -21.71 -5.30 0.52
N GLU A 30 -23.05 -5.24 0.58
CA GLU A 30 -23.90 -6.34 0.14
C GLU A 30 -23.83 -6.54 -1.38
N ALA A 31 -23.67 -5.47 -2.17
CA ALA A 31 -23.45 -5.59 -3.62
C ALA A 31 -22.13 -6.32 -3.93
N VAL A 32 -21.04 -6.02 -3.21
CA VAL A 32 -19.77 -6.75 -3.31
C VAL A 32 -19.98 -8.22 -2.94
N ARG A 33 -20.57 -8.50 -1.79
CA ARG A 33 -20.86 -9.88 -1.34
C ARG A 33 -21.74 -10.64 -2.33
N GLY A 34 -22.77 -9.99 -2.85
CA GLY A 34 -23.68 -10.56 -3.86
C GLY A 34 -22.98 -10.97 -5.15
N LEU A 35 -22.00 -10.17 -5.60
CA LEU A 35 -21.18 -10.49 -6.76
C LEU A 35 -20.37 -11.79 -6.53
N TRP A 36 -19.72 -11.94 -5.37
CA TRP A 36 -18.92 -13.12 -5.02
C TRP A 36 -19.79 -14.35 -4.76
N ARG A 37 -20.95 -14.18 -4.11
CA ARG A 37 -21.93 -15.26 -3.92
C ARG A 37 -22.42 -15.83 -5.24
N GLY A 38 -22.60 -14.98 -6.27
CA GLY A 38 -22.94 -15.41 -7.62
C GLY A 38 -21.89 -16.30 -8.27
N LEU A 39 -20.65 -16.29 -7.79
CA LEU A 39 -19.56 -17.18 -8.22
C LEU A 39 -19.40 -18.42 -7.33
N GLY A 40 -20.18 -18.55 -6.26
CA GLY A 40 -20.08 -19.63 -5.29
C GLY A 40 -19.05 -19.37 -4.17
N LEU A 41 -18.65 -18.12 -3.97
CA LEU A 41 -17.81 -17.70 -2.85
C LEU A 41 -18.62 -16.83 -1.89
N GLU A 42 -18.95 -17.36 -0.71
CA GLU A 42 -19.60 -16.57 0.33
C GLU A 42 -18.57 -15.74 1.08
N LEU A 43 -18.80 -14.42 1.16
CA LEU A 43 -17.97 -13.49 1.94
C LEU A 43 -18.70 -13.07 3.21
N THR A 44 -18.04 -13.23 4.36
CA THR A 44 -18.54 -12.86 5.68
C THR A 44 -17.84 -11.57 6.14
N PRO A 45 -18.58 -10.55 6.60
CA PRO A 45 -17.96 -9.37 7.20
C PRO A 45 -17.22 -9.72 8.49
N LEU A 46 -16.00 -9.22 8.63
CA LEU A 46 -15.22 -9.24 9.87
C LEU A 46 -15.05 -7.79 10.34
N ALA A 47 -15.46 -7.52 11.56
CA ALA A 47 -15.32 -6.22 12.20
C ALA A 47 -14.51 -6.35 13.51
N PRO A 48 -13.96 -5.25 14.04
CA PRO A 48 -13.45 -5.21 15.41
C PRO A 48 -14.56 -5.53 16.42
N GLU A 49 -14.21 -5.89 17.66
CA GLU A 49 -15.20 -6.19 18.71
C GLU A 49 -16.16 -5.04 18.99
N ASP A 50 -15.73 -3.81 18.84
CA ASP A 50 -16.55 -2.60 19.02
C ASP A 50 -17.40 -2.25 17.78
N GLY A 51 -17.26 -2.99 16.69
CA GLY A 51 -18.04 -2.84 15.45
C GLY A 51 -17.78 -1.56 14.66
N ARG A 52 -16.74 -0.78 14.98
CA ARG A 52 -16.42 0.46 14.27
C ARG A 52 -15.73 0.20 12.92
N GLY A 53 -15.78 1.21 12.05
CA GLY A 53 -15.11 1.20 10.74
C GLY A 53 -15.84 0.38 9.67
N THR A 54 -15.20 0.26 8.54
CA THR A 54 -15.66 -0.56 7.43
C THR A 54 -15.16 -2.00 7.61
N PRO A 55 -16.01 -3.03 7.62
CA PRO A 55 -15.58 -4.40 7.85
C PRO A 55 -14.68 -4.90 6.72
N ALA A 56 -13.70 -5.75 7.05
CA ALA A 56 -13.06 -6.60 6.06
C ALA A 56 -14.02 -7.73 5.64
N LEU A 57 -13.89 -8.22 4.41
CA LEU A 57 -14.69 -9.33 3.90
C LEU A 57 -13.85 -10.61 3.83
N TYR A 58 -14.32 -11.67 4.47
CA TYR A 58 -13.61 -12.93 4.59
C TYR A 58 -14.33 -14.06 3.86
N GLY A 59 -13.58 -14.88 3.13
CA GLY A 59 -14.08 -16.08 2.46
C GLY A 59 -13.10 -17.24 2.50
N GLU A 60 -13.59 -18.44 2.18
CA GLU A 60 -12.77 -19.65 2.08
C GLU A 60 -13.07 -20.42 0.80
N LEU A 61 -12.02 -20.96 0.18
CA LEU A 61 -12.14 -21.99 -0.86
C LEU A 61 -11.58 -23.31 -0.32
N PRO A 62 -12.26 -24.43 -0.60
CA PRO A 62 -11.85 -25.73 -0.08
C PRO A 62 -10.51 -26.18 -0.67
N GLY A 63 -9.79 -26.97 0.09
CA GLY A 63 -8.58 -27.66 -0.30
C GLY A 63 -8.54 -29.10 0.20
N PRO A 64 -7.51 -29.89 -0.17
CA PRO A 64 -7.35 -31.25 0.32
C PRO A 64 -7.28 -31.33 1.86
N THR A 65 -7.73 -32.43 2.42
CA THR A 65 -7.59 -32.68 3.86
C THR A 65 -6.13 -32.62 4.29
N GLY A 66 -5.83 -31.86 5.36
CA GLY A 66 -4.46 -31.65 5.83
C GLY A 66 -3.61 -30.71 4.95
N ALA A 67 -4.20 -30.07 3.94
CA ALA A 67 -3.49 -29.09 3.14
C ALA A 67 -3.08 -27.85 4.00
N PRO A 68 -1.92 -27.25 3.73
CA PRO A 68 -1.57 -25.95 4.30
C PRO A 68 -2.55 -24.88 3.82
N THR A 69 -2.59 -23.76 4.52
CA THR A 69 -3.50 -22.65 4.23
C THR A 69 -2.74 -21.50 3.59
N LEU A 70 -3.24 -21.05 2.46
CA LEU A 70 -2.82 -19.82 1.76
C LEU A 70 -3.85 -18.71 2.08
N LEU A 71 -3.40 -17.56 2.56
CA LEU A 71 -4.23 -16.38 2.73
C LEU A 71 -3.99 -15.42 1.55
N LEU A 72 -5.06 -15.07 0.84
CA LEU A 72 -5.04 -14.04 -0.19
C LEU A 72 -5.54 -12.71 0.40
N TYR A 73 -4.76 -11.66 0.21
CA TYR A 73 -5.13 -10.30 0.63
C TYR A 73 -5.36 -9.40 -0.58
N GLY A 74 -6.35 -8.54 -0.45
CA GLY A 74 -6.64 -7.40 -1.31
C GLY A 74 -7.52 -6.41 -0.56
N HIS A 75 -7.91 -5.31 -1.21
CA HIS A 75 -8.86 -4.36 -0.64
C HIS A 75 -9.96 -4.01 -1.63
N TYR A 76 -11.17 -3.76 -1.12
CA TYR A 76 -12.33 -3.47 -1.96
C TYR A 76 -12.75 -2.00 -1.93
N ASP A 77 -12.20 -1.20 -1.03
CA ASP A 77 -12.31 0.25 -1.09
C ASP A 77 -11.43 0.81 -2.22
N VAL A 78 -11.69 2.02 -2.64
CA VAL A 78 -10.97 2.72 -3.71
C VAL A 78 -10.79 4.19 -3.37
N GLN A 79 -9.78 4.83 -3.93
CA GLN A 79 -9.53 6.27 -3.80
C GLN A 79 -10.70 7.11 -4.32
N PRO A 80 -10.88 8.34 -3.82
CA PRO A 80 -11.76 9.33 -4.43
C PRO A 80 -11.44 9.56 -5.90
N THR A 81 -12.45 9.90 -6.68
CA THR A 81 -12.34 10.03 -8.14
C THR A 81 -11.58 11.27 -8.61
N GLY A 82 -11.36 12.25 -7.73
CA GLY A 82 -10.87 13.57 -8.12
C GLY A 82 -11.89 14.31 -9.01
N ASP A 83 -11.39 15.19 -9.86
CA ASP A 83 -12.24 15.96 -10.80
C ASP A 83 -12.66 15.06 -11.98
N VAL A 84 -13.94 14.69 -12.01
CA VAL A 84 -14.51 13.83 -13.05
C VAL A 84 -14.38 14.41 -14.46
N ALA A 85 -14.35 15.74 -14.62
CA ALA A 85 -14.17 16.38 -15.93
C ALA A 85 -12.76 16.11 -16.53
N ARG A 86 -11.80 15.73 -15.70
CA ARG A 86 -10.44 15.34 -16.13
C ARG A 86 -10.29 13.88 -16.54
N TRP A 87 -11.32 13.04 -16.31
CA TRP A 87 -11.30 11.65 -16.75
C TRP A 87 -11.46 11.57 -18.26
N LYS A 88 -10.34 11.57 -18.97
CA LYS A 88 -10.29 11.51 -20.44
C LYS A 88 -9.20 10.57 -20.90
N TRP A 89 -9.56 9.63 -21.77
CA TRP A 89 -8.61 8.71 -22.36
C TRP A 89 -8.67 8.80 -23.89
N GLN A 90 -7.54 9.07 -24.54
CA GLN A 90 -7.47 9.23 -25.99
C GLN A 90 -8.52 10.20 -26.58
N GLY A 91 -8.81 11.28 -25.84
CA GLY A 91 -9.80 12.29 -26.24
C GLY A 91 -11.26 11.93 -25.92
N VAL A 92 -11.55 10.70 -25.43
CA VAL A 92 -12.87 10.25 -25.04
C VAL A 92 -13.10 10.57 -23.55
N GLN A 93 -14.26 11.17 -23.23
CA GLN A 93 -14.68 11.38 -21.84
C GLN A 93 -15.01 10.02 -21.20
N CYS A 94 -14.43 9.75 -20.03
CA CYS A 94 -14.68 8.55 -19.23
C CYS A 94 -15.35 8.92 -17.91
N GLU A 95 -16.00 7.96 -17.30
CA GLU A 95 -16.57 8.08 -15.97
C GLU A 95 -15.92 7.08 -15.01
N PRO A 96 -15.53 7.48 -13.79
CA PRO A 96 -14.72 6.65 -12.90
C PRO A 96 -15.28 5.26 -12.61
N PHE A 97 -16.62 5.13 -12.51
CA PHE A 97 -17.30 3.87 -12.19
C PHE A 97 -18.12 3.30 -13.37
N VAL A 98 -17.84 3.79 -14.58
CA VAL A 98 -18.34 3.21 -15.83
C VAL A 98 -17.14 2.74 -16.64
N PRO A 99 -16.74 1.45 -16.52
CA PRO A 99 -15.56 0.94 -17.17
C PRO A 99 -15.57 1.20 -18.68
N ALA A 100 -14.50 1.83 -19.18
CA ALA A 100 -14.32 2.12 -20.58
C ALA A 100 -13.12 1.32 -21.12
N TYR A 101 -13.27 0.76 -22.32
CA TYR A 101 -12.28 -0.14 -22.91
C TYR A 101 -11.71 0.45 -24.19
N PHE A 102 -10.40 0.33 -24.35
CA PHE A 102 -9.69 0.88 -25.50
C PHE A 102 -8.77 -0.17 -26.13
N LEU A 103 -8.79 -0.23 -27.44
CA LEU A 103 -7.89 -1.04 -28.26
C LEU A 103 -7.27 -0.14 -29.33
N ASP A 104 -5.95 -0.15 -29.45
CA ASP A 104 -5.21 0.71 -30.40
C ASP A 104 -5.64 2.20 -30.36
N GLY A 105 -5.86 2.71 -29.14
CA GLY A 105 -6.25 4.10 -28.89
C GLY A 105 -7.72 4.45 -29.21
N ARG A 106 -8.56 3.46 -29.55
CA ARG A 106 -9.98 3.66 -29.85
C ARG A 106 -10.87 3.01 -28.79
N ALA A 107 -11.94 3.68 -28.42
CA ALA A 107 -12.96 3.08 -27.56
C ALA A 107 -13.65 1.92 -28.28
N VAL A 108 -13.80 0.81 -27.58
CA VAL A 108 -14.39 -0.42 -28.13
C VAL A 108 -15.41 -1.03 -27.16
N GLU A 109 -16.38 -1.76 -27.71
CA GLU A 109 -17.26 -2.64 -26.93
C GLU A 109 -16.51 -3.97 -26.71
N PRO A 110 -16.14 -4.31 -25.45
CA PRO A 110 -15.26 -5.44 -25.19
C PRO A 110 -15.85 -6.79 -25.61
N ARG A 111 -17.18 -6.93 -25.64
CA ARG A 111 -17.85 -8.16 -26.10
C ARG A 111 -17.65 -8.44 -27.60
N LEU A 112 -17.30 -7.41 -28.37
CA LEU A 112 -17.05 -7.54 -29.82
C LEU A 112 -15.58 -7.79 -30.14
N VAL A 113 -14.71 -7.74 -29.15
CA VAL A 113 -13.27 -7.99 -29.31
C VAL A 113 -13.00 -9.48 -29.25
N GLY A 114 -12.27 -10.01 -30.23
CA GLY A 114 -11.89 -11.43 -30.25
C GLY A 114 -10.90 -11.78 -29.12
N ASP A 115 -10.95 -13.01 -28.62
CA ASP A 115 -10.15 -13.50 -27.49
C ASP A 115 -8.66 -13.18 -27.59
N ALA A 116 -8.08 -13.24 -28.77
CA ALA A 116 -6.66 -12.95 -29.00
C ALA A 116 -6.28 -11.49 -28.74
N ALA A 117 -7.22 -10.56 -28.90
CA ALA A 117 -6.99 -9.14 -28.71
C ALA A 117 -7.37 -8.63 -27.29
N LEU A 118 -7.98 -9.48 -26.46
CA LEU A 118 -8.36 -9.10 -25.10
C LEU A 118 -7.15 -8.71 -24.23
N ASP A 119 -5.98 -9.26 -24.50
CA ASP A 119 -4.75 -8.94 -23.79
C ASP A 119 -4.29 -7.48 -24.04
N GLU A 120 -4.62 -6.92 -25.20
CA GLU A 120 -4.22 -5.57 -25.58
C GLU A 120 -5.21 -4.49 -25.11
N LEU A 121 -6.36 -4.90 -24.56
CA LEU A 121 -7.33 -3.95 -24.04
C LEU A 121 -6.78 -3.18 -22.85
N VAL A 122 -7.00 -1.86 -22.88
CA VAL A 122 -6.81 -0.97 -21.76
C VAL A 122 -8.17 -0.67 -21.14
N LEU A 123 -8.36 -1.06 -19.92
CA LEU A 123 -9.52 -0.74 -19.09
C LEU A 123 -9.23 0.57 -18.35
N VAL A 124 -10.12 1.56 -18.47
CA VAL A 124 -10.07 2.84 -17.74
C VAL A 124 -11.24 2.88 -16.77
N ALA A 125 -10.95 2.80 -15.47
CA ALA A 125 -11.93 2.90 -14.38
C ALA A 125 -11.23 3.01 -13.05
N ARG A 126 -11.84 3.65 -12.05
CA ARG A 126 -11.39 3.67 -10.66
C ARG A 126 -11.49 2.26 -10.04
N GLY A 127 -10.43 1.81 -9.36
CA GLY A 127 -10.33 0.46 -8.80
C GLY A 127 -9.89 -0.60 -9.81
N GLY A 128 -9.70 -0.23 -11.10
CA GLY A 128 -9.26 -1.16 -12.14
C GLY A 128 -7.88 -1.72 -11.85
N ALA A 129 -6.94 -0.85 -11.51
CA ALA A 129 -5.58 -1.20 -11.11
C ALA A 129 -5.43 -1.32 -9.59
N ASP A 130 -6.15 -0.51 -8.83
CA ASP A 130 -6.01 -0.35 -7.38
C ASP A 130 -7.37 -0.45 -6.68
N ASN A 131 -7.76 -1.60 -6.19
CA ASN A 131 -7.13 -2.93 -6.19
C ASN A 131 -8.07 -4.01 -6.74
N LYS A 132 -9.34 -3.66 -7.11
CA LYS A 132 -10.39 -4.63 -7.49
C LYS A 132 -9.98 -5.56 -8.64
N GLY A 133 -9.30 -5.01 -9.67
CA GLY A 133 -8.84 -5.84 -10.79
C GLY A 133 -7.77 -6.85 -10.38
N GLN A 134 -6.86 -6.46 -9.50
CA GLN A 134 -5.78 -7.33 -9.05
C GLN A 134 -6.31 -8.49 -8.18
N HIS A 135 -7.02 -8.19 -7.08
CA HIS A 135 -7.49 -9.27 -6.20
C HIS A 135 -8.59 -10.12 -6.85
N LEU A 136 -9.40 -9.56 -7.76
CA LEU A 136 -10.34 -10.36 -8.54
C LEU A 136 -9.61 -11.43 -9.37
N SER A 137 -8.54 -11.05 -10.07
CA SER A 137 -7.75 -12.00 -10.87
C SER A 137 -7.15 -13.11 -10.00
N ASN A 138 -6.67 -12.78 -8.80
CA ASN A 138 -6.08 -13.73 -7.86
C ASN A 138 -7.11 -14.77 -7.38
N ILE A 139 -8.29 -14.28 -6.97
CA ILE A 139 -9.36 -15.16 -6.46
C ILE A 139 -9.92 -16.04 -7.59
N LEU A 140 -10.10 -15.49 -8.80
CA LEU A 140 -10.53 -16.29 -9.96
C LEU A 140 -9.54 -17.40 -10.27
N GLY A 141 -8.23 -17.12 -10.24
CA GLY A 141 -7.20 -18.14 -10.43
C GLY A 141 -7.25 -19.23 -9.35
N ALA A 142 -7.43 -18.84 -8.08
CA ALA A 142 -7.60 -19.80 -7.00
C ALA A 142 -8.86 -20.67 -7.19
N MET A 143 -9.98 -20.06 -7.58
CA MET A 143 -11.23 -20.79 -7.88
C MET A 143 -11.07 -21.76 -9.06
N ASP A 144 -10.30 -21.39 -10.07
CA ASP A 144 -10.01 -22.28 -11.21
C ASP A 144 -9.24 -23.53 -10.77
N ALA A 145 -8.21 -23.39 -9.93
CA ALA A 145 -7.48 -24.52 -9.38
C ALA A 145 -8.37 -25.46 -8.54
N VAL A 146 -9.24 -24.87 -7.72
CA VAL A 146 -10.20 -25.64 -6.90
C VAL A 146 -11.19 -26.39 -7.81
N ARG A 147 -11.79 -25.72 -8.77
CA ARG A 147 -12.75 -26.35 -9.73
C ARG A 147 -12.12 -27.43 -10.60
N ALA A 148 -10.85 -27.25 -10.96
CA ALA A 148 -10.09 -28.26 -11.72
C ALA A 148 -9.64 -29.45 -10.85
N GLY A 149 -9.81 -29.40 -9.54
CA GLY A 149 -9.35 -30.43 -8.60
C GLY A 149 -7.82 -30.49 -8.47
N THR A 150 -7.11 -29.44 -8.85
CA THR A 150 -5.64 -29.36 -8.77
C THR A 150 -5.14 -28.61 -7.54
N ALA A 151 -6.04 -28.02 -6.75
CA ALA A 151 -5.66 -27.27 -5.58
C ALA A 151 -4.84 -28.09 -4.58
N CYS A 152 -3.70 -27.56 -4.17
CA CYS A 152 -2.84 -28.10 -3.13
C CYS A 152 -2.97 -27.40 -1.77
N TRP A 153 -3.70 -26.31 -1.73
CA TRP A 153 -3.92 -25.43 -0.58
C TRP A 153 -5.39 -25.37 -0.20
N LYS A 154 -5.65 -25.17 1.08
CA LYS A 154 -6.86 -24.50 1.53
C LYS A 154 -6.65 -23.01 1.34
N VAL A 155 -7.58 -22.29 0.69
CA VAL A 155 -7.42 -20.87 0.43
C VAL A 155 -8.37 -20.08 1.30
N LYS A 156 -7.83 -19.11 2.03
CA LYS A 156 -8.56 -18.07 2.74
C LYS A 156 -8.40 -16.75 1.99
N ILE A 157 -9.38 -15.89 2.09
CA ILE A 157 -9.42 -14.60 1.41
C ILE A 157 -9.79 -13.55 2.45
N ILE A 158 -9.07 -12.44 2.47
CA ILE A 158 -9.44 -11.24 3.21
C ILE A 158 -9.38 -10.05 2.27
N LEU A 159 -10.47 -9.31 2.17
CA LEU A 159 -10.56 -8.05 1.42
C LEU A 159 -10.77 -6.93 2.43
N ASP A 160 -9.79 -6.06 2.57
CA ASP A 160 -9.86 -4.89 3.44
C ASP A 160 -10.84 -3.84 2.88
N GLY A 161 -11.51 -3.12 3.73
CA GLY A 161 -12.44 -2.04 3.35
C GLY A 161 -11.93 -0.64 3.69
N GLU A 162 -10.71 -0.52 4.17
CA GLU A 162 -10.14 0.73 4.70
C GLU A 162 -8.68 0.94 4.28
N GLU A 163 -8.17 0.17 3.29
CA GLU A 163 -6.76 0.22 2.89
C GLU A 163 -6.34 1.62 2.45
N GLU A 164 -7.16 2.28 1.65
CA GLU A 164 -6.93 3.58 1.02
C GLU A 164 -6.82 4.77 2.02
N HIS A 165 -7.07 4.51 3.29
CA HIS A 165 -6.80 5.46 4.37
C HIS A 165 -6.01 4.86 5.55
N GLY A 166 -5.25 3.80 5.27
CA GLY A 166 -4.25 3.23 6.17
C GLY A 166 -4.75 2.11 7.08
N SER A 167 -5.88 1.47 6.75
CA SER A 167 -6.42 0.29 7.45
C SER A 167 -6.51 0.44 8.98
N PRO A 168 -7.11 1.51 9.53
CA PRO A 168 -7.04 1.83 10.96
C PRO A 168 -7.63 0.75 11.87
N ASN A 169 -8.51 -0.10 11.34
CA ASN A 169 -9.18 -1.15 12.11
C ASN A 169 -8.66 -2.58 11.79
N LEU A 170 -7.79 -2.75 10.80
CA LEU A 170 -7.35 -4.08 10.35
C LEU A 170 -6.61 -4.86 11.44
N GLU A 171 -5.81 -4.20 12.26
CA GLU A 171 -5.13 -4.85 13.39
C GLU A 171 -6.14 -5.39 14.41
N ALA A 172 -7.14 -4.60 14.80
CA ALA A 172 -8.19 -5.02 15.73
C ALA A 172 -9.04 -6.16 15.14
N ILE A 173 -9.34 -6.11 13.83
CA ILE A 173 -9.99 -7.21 13.10
C ILE A 173 -9.13 -8.48 13.15
N ALA A 174 -7.83 -8.38 12.89
CA ALA A 174 -6.91 -9.50 12.90
C ALA A 174 -6.78 -10.13 14.29
N GLN A 175 -6.76 -9.33 15.34
CA GLN A 175 -6.71 -9.80 16.73
C GLN A 175 -8.01 -10.52 17.11
N ALA A 176 -9.19 -9.95 16.80
CA ALA A 176 -10.49 -10.52 17.10
C ALA A 176 -10.76 -11.83 16.31
N HIS A 177 -10.19 -11.97 15.13
CA HIS A 177 -10.45 -13.10 14.23
C HIS A 177 -9.19 -13.94 13.90
N ARG A 178 -8.22 -13.98 14.82
CA ARG A 178 -6.92 -14.63 14.65
C ARG A 178 -7.04 -16.06 14.11
N ASP A 179 -7.93 -16.87 14.67
CA ASP A 179 -8.10 -18.27 14.28
C ASP A 179 -8.63 -18.41 12.84
N LYS A 180 -9.53 -17.52 12.45
CA LYS A 180 -10.04 -17.47 11.06
C LYS A 180 -8.94 -17.08 10.07
N LEU A 181 -8.08 -16.15 10.45
CA LEU A 181 -7.02 -15.61 9.57
C LEU A 181 -5.73 -16.44 9.61
N ALA A 182 -5.58 -17.40 10.53
CA ALA A 182 -4.41 -18.28 10.61
C ALA A 182 -4.10 -18.93 9.25
N ALA A 183 -2.87 -18.77 8.76
CA ALA A 183 -2.42 -19.30 7.49
C ALA A 183 -0.92 -19.64 7.51
N SER A 184 -0.46 -20.45 6.57
CA SER A 184 0.96 -20.78 6.41
C SER A 184 1.75 -19.67 5.73
N VAL A 185 1.11 -18.98 4.79
CA VAL A 185 1.67 -17.85 4.04
C VAL A 185 0.54 -16.95 3.57
N LEU A 186 0.81 -15.63 3.51
CA LEU A 186 -0.04 -14.65 2.83
C LEU A 186 0.60 -14.27 1.50
N ILE A 187 -0.21 -14.23 0.44
CA ILE A 187 0.16 -13.61 -0.83
C ILE A 187 -0.83 -12.49 -1.13
N GLY A 188 -0.32 -11.27 -1.16
CA GLY A 188 -1.08 -10.10 -1.55
C GLY A 188 -0.76 -9.65 -2.97
N SER A 189 -1.59 -8.76 -3.49
CA SER A 189 -1.38 -8.14 -4.79
C SER A 189 -1.92 -6.73 -4.75
N ASP A 190 -1.03 -5.78 -4.92
CA ASP A 190 -1.36 -4.37 -5.05
C ASP A 190 -0.19 -3.62 -5.67
N GLY A 191 -0.49 -2.46 -6.29
CA GLY A 191 0.51 -1.63 -6.92
C GLY A 191 1.02 -2.16 -8.28
N PRO A 192 1.96 -1.42 -8.88
CA PRO A 192 2.48 -1.70 -10.21
C PRO A 192 3.62 -2.72 -10.21
N LYS A 193 3.70 -3.47 -11.30
CA LYS A 193 4.89 -4.27 -11.66
C LYS A 193 6.09 -3.38 -11.95
N GLN A 194 7.28 -3.87 -11.66
CA GLN A 194 8.50 -3.19 -12.07
C GLN A 194 8.75 -3.42 -13.58
N LYS A 195 8.82 -2.33 -14.35
CA LYS A 195 9.02 -2.37 -15.82
C LYS A 195 8.06 -3.34 -16.54
N ASN A 196 6.86 -3.55 -15.98
CA ASN A 196 5.88 -4.56 -16.41
C ASN A 196 6.35 -6.04 -16.34
N ALA A 197 7.53 -6.33 -15.76
CA ALA A 197 8.01 -7.68 -15.54
C ALA A 197 7.27 -8.36 -14.37
N PRO A 198 7.20 -9.70 -14.31
CA PRO A 198 6.74 -10.41 -13.12
C PRO A 198 7.51 -9.94 -11.89
N THR A 199 6.83 -9.51 -10.84
CA THR A 199 7.46 -8.88 -9.68
C THR A 199 7.10 -9.62 -8.40
N LEU A 200 8.09 -9.96 -7.58
CA LEU A 200 7.92 -10.52 -6.25
C LEU A 200 8.51 -9.55 -5.22
N VAL A 201 7.70 -9.14 -4.27
CA VAL A 201 8.12 -8.21 -3.21
C VAL A 201 8.11 -8.91 -1.87
N MET A 202 9.17 -8.73 -1.09
CA MET A 202 9.37 -9.38 0.21
C MET A 202 8.91 -8.53 1.39
N GLY A 203 8.68 -7.24 1.19
CA GLY A 203 8.28 -6.35 2.27
C GLY A 203 7.92 -4.95 1.84
N VAL A 204 7.51 -4.16 2.81
CA VAL A 204 7.12 -2.76 2.65
C VAL A 204 7.76 -1.91 3.72
N ARG A 205 8.07 -0.66 3.40
CA ARG A 205 8.57 0.30 4.40
C ARG A 205 7.48 0.64 5.39
N GLY A 206 7.88 0.84 6.64
CA GLY A 206 7.04 1.48 7.63
C GLY A 206 7.06 3.00 7.48
N LEU A 207 6.26 3.65 8.29
CA LEU A 207 6.12 5.10 8.33
C LEU A 207 6.00 5.56 9.78
N LEU A 208 6.73 6.60 10.16
CA LEU A 208 6.46 7.39 11.36
C LEU A 208 6.21 8.83 10.92
N THR A 209 4.97 9.27 11.06
CA THR A 209 4.60 10.69 10.88
C THR A 209 4.88 11.45 12.16
N VAL A 210 5.54 12.61 12.06
CA VAL A 210 5.91 13.44 13.18
C VAL A 210 5.41 14.86 12.94
N ASN A 211 4.52 15.36 13.78
CA ASN A 211 4.06 16.74 13.80
C ASN A 211 4.78 17.49 14.92
N LEU A 212 5.53 18.52 14.58
CA LEU A 212 6.29 19.33 15.49
C LEU A 212 5.73 20.75 15.52
N VAL A 213 5.58 21.31 16.71
CA VAL A 213 5.24 22.72 16.93
C VAL A 213 6.27 23.35 17.84
N ALA A 214 6.77 24.53 17.47
CA ALA A 214 7.58 25.40 18.32
C ALA A 214 6.79 26.69 18.59
N ASP A 215 6.58 27.04 19.87
CA ASP A 215 5.81 28.21 20.33
C ASP A 215 6.65 29.06 21.24
N ASN A 216 6.76 30.36 20.98
CA ASN A 216 7.52 31.31 21.82
C ASN A 216 6.69 31.96 22.95
N GLY A 217 5.46 31.50 23.16
CA GLY A 217 4.58 31.94 24.23
C GLY A 217 3.97 33.34 24.05
N GLN A 218 4.21 34.02 22.94
CA GLN A 218 3.58 35.31 22.65
C GLN A 218 2.10 35.12 22.27
N GLN A 219 1.28 36.15 22.48
CA GLN A 219 -0.14 36.10 22.05
C GLN A 219 -0.31 36.26 20.53
N ALA A 220 0.64 36.98 19.90
CA ALA A 220 0.64 37.24 18.47
C ALA A 220 2.07 37.40 17.93
N SER A 221 2.23 37.40 16.62
CA SER A 221 3.51 37.76 15.97
C SER A 221 3.89 39.20 16.31
N VAL A 222 5.18 39.48 16.54
CA VAL A 222 5.71 40.79 16.91
C VAL A 222 6.64 41.36 15.84
N HIS A 223 6.83 42.66 15.83
CA HIS A 223 7.72 43.34 14.86
C HIS A 223 9.18 42.98 15.08
N SER A 224 9.85 42.39 14.08
CA SER A 224 11.21 41.85 14.22
C SER A 224 12.26 42.94 14.50
N GLY A 225 12.08 44.17 14.01
CA GLY A 225 12.97 45.28 14.27
C GLY A 225 12.93 45.77 15.74
N ASN A 226 11.77 45.65 16.40
CA ASN A 226 11.60 46.09 17.78
C ASN A 226 11.90 45.00 18.83
N TYR A 227 11.68 43.73 18.42
CA TYR A 227 11.74 42.58 19.34
C TYR A 227 12.82 41.56 18.97
N GLY A 228 13.64 41.85 17.96
CA GLY A 228 14.80 41.02 17.61
C GLY A 228 15.74 40.89 18.81
N ASN A 229 16.23 39.68 19.09
CA ASN A 229 17.03 39.32 20.28
C ASN A 229 16.32 39.45 21.64
N ILE A 230 15.03 39.89 21.65
CA ILE A 230 14.21 39.98 22.88
C ILE A 230 13.22 38.82 22.90
N VAL A 231 12.50 38.60 21.79
CA VAL A 231 11.56 37.51 21.65
C VAL A 231 12.21 36.42 20.76
N PRO A 232 12.25 35.15 21.23
CA PRO A 232 12.79 34.06 20.45
C PRO A 232 11.99 33.82 19.15
N ASN A 233 12.69 33.63 18.04
CA ASN A 233 12.06 33.23 16.79
C ASN A 233 11.93 31.69 16.79
N PRO A 234 10.71 31.09 16.72
CA PRO A 234 10.53 29.66 16.82
C PRO A 234 10.99 28.88 15.58
N ILE A 235 11.13 29.53 14.42
CA ILE A 235 11.55 28.88 13.18
C ILE A 235 12.95 28.31 13.29
N LEU A 236 13.91 29.08 13.80
CA LEU A 236 15.31 28.69 13.84
C LEU A 236 15.57 27.47 14.76
N PRO A 237 15.07 27.42 16.02
CA PRO A 237 15.24 26.23 16.84
C PRO A 237 14.46 25.02 16.28
N LEU A 238 13.30 25.20 15.65
CA LEU A 238 12.58 24.11 14.99
C LEU A 238 13.40 23.52 13.82
N SER A 239 14.02 24.35 12.99
CA SER A 239 14.87 23.86 11.90
C SER A 239 16.08 23.07 12.40
N ARG A 240 16.69 23.52 13.51
CA ARG A 240 17.80 22.79 14.16
C ARG A 240 17.36 21.46 14.76
N LEU A 241 16.18 21.42 15.38
CA LEU A 241 15.58 20.18 15.89
C LEU A 241 15.37 19.17 14.76
N ILE A 242 14.85 19.60 13.62
CA ILE A 242 14.65 18.72 12.47
C ILE A 242 15.97 18.14 11.95
N ALA A 243 17.01 18.98 11.84
CA ALA A 243 18.33 18.52 11.42
C ALA A 243 18.94 17.51 12.42
N ASP A 244 18.78 17.75 13.74
CA ASP A 244 19.25 16.83 14.78
C ASP A 244 18.48 15.49 14.73
N ILE A 245 17.17 15.51 14.45
CA ILE A 245 16.38 14.28 14.26
C ILE A 245 16.94 13.49 13.07
N GLU A 246 17.18 14.13 11.94
CA GLU A 246 17.74 13.47 10.73
C GLU A 246 19.11 12.86 11.00
N ASP A 247 20.01 13.60 11.68
CA ASP A 247 21.34 13.11 12.04
C ASP A 247 21.27 11.89 12.97
N ARG A 248 20.36 11.89 13.96
CA ARG A 248 20.16 10.75 14.89
C ARG A 248 19.58 9.53 14.19
N VAL A 249 18.62 9.70 13.30
CA VAL A 249 18.06 8.60 12.48
C VAL A 249 19.14 8.01 11.58
N ARG A 250 19.97 8.84 10.98
CA ARG A 250 21.12 8.40 10.16
C ARG A 250 22.14 7.63 10.99
N ALA A 251 22.48 8.11 12.16
CA ALA A 251 23.40 7.44 13.09
C ALA A 251 22.85 6.08 13.56
N TRP A 252 21.54 5.99 13.85
CA TRP A 252 20.89 4.72 14.15
C TRP A 252 21.07 3.72 13.01
N SER A 253 20.77 4.14 11.80
CA SER A 253 20.83 3.27 10.60
C SER A 253 22.26 2.74 10.36
N ALA A 254 23.29 3.50 10.69
CA ALA A 254 24.67 3.05 10.55
C ALA A 254 25.05 1.90 11.50
N GLY A 255 24.34 1.78 12.63
CA GLY A 255 24.54 0.72 13.62
C GLY A 255 23.64 -0.52 13.41
N HIS A 256 22.64 -0.44 12.50
CA HIS A 256 21.62 -1.46 12.31
C HIS A 256 21.51 -1.82 10.82
N GLU A 257 22.22 -2.89 10.39
CA GLU A 257 22.41 -3.20 8.98
C GLU A 257 22.05 -4.65 8.60
N ALA A 258 21.37 -5.39 9.47
CA ALA A 258 21.08 -6.82 9.22
C ALA A 258 20.17 -6.98 8.00
N PHE A 259 19.03 -6.25 7.96
CA PHE A 259 18.13 -6.21 6.81
C PHE A 259 18.85 -5.74 5.55
N ARG A 260 19.62 -4.63 5.63
CA ARG A 260 20.32 -4.08 4.47
C ARG A 260 21.31 -5.07 3.86
N ARG A 261 22.01 -5.85 4.68
CA ARG A 261 22.95 -6.89 4.23
C ARG A 261 22.21 -7.98 3.44
N GLU A 262 21.18 -8.57 4.05
CA GLU A 262 20.37 -9.62 3.43
C GLU A 262 19.69 -9.12 2.13
N ALA A 263 19.07 -7.95 2.17
CA ALA A 263 18.42 -7.33 1.02
C ALA A 263 19.40 -7.04 -0.13
N SER A 264 20.63 -6.61 0.19
CA SER A 264 21.67 -6.34 -0.82
C SER A 264 22.11 -7.60 -1.56
N GLU A 265 22.05 -8.77 -0.94
CA GLU A 265 22.35 -10.05 -1.59
C GLU A 265 21.30 -10.41 -2.65
N VAL A 266 20.02 -10.09 -2.41
CA VAL A 266 18.96 -10.25 -3.40
C VAL A 266 19.17 -9.31 -4.59
N PHE A 267 19.55 -8.05 -4.34
CA PHE A 267 19.83 -7.09 -5.38
C PHE A 267 21.14 -7.32 -6.14
N ALA A 268 22.08 -8.12 -5.60
CA ALA A 268 23.40 -8.31 -6.20
C ALA A 268 23.34 -8.82 -7.65
N LYS A 269 22.24 -9.48 -8.00
CA LYS A 269 22.00 -10.04 -9.33
C LYS A 269 21.38 -9.04 -10.33
N TRP A 270 21.08 -7.79 -9.92
CA TRP A 270 20.32 -6.85 -10.72
C TRP A 270 21.14 -5.65 -11.20
N GLU A 271 20.92 -5.26 -12.45
CA GLU A 271 21.60 -4.10 -13.07
C GLU A 271 21.23 -2.78 -12.39
N ASP A 272 19.99 -2.62 -11.96
CA ASP A 272 19.45 -1.37 -11.38
C ASP A 272 19.61 -1.26 -9.85
N LYS A 273 20.46 -2.07 -9.22
CA LYS A 273 20.65 -2.06 -7.75
C LYS A 273 20.93 -0.67 -7.15
N ALA A 274 21.60 0.20 -7.90
CA ALA A 274 21.92 1.56 -7.44
C ALA A 274 20.65 2.41 -7.20
N VAL A 275 19.58 2.20 -7.96
CA VAL A 275 18.30 2.92 -7.82
C VAL A 275 17.56 2.48 -6.55
N TRP A 276 17.68 1.19 -6.18
CA TRP A 276 16.95 0.60 -5.06
C TRP A 276 17.68 0.64 -3.73
N THR A 277 19.01 0.76 -3.76
CA THR A 277 19.83 0.81 -2.53
C THR A 277 19.38 1.89 -1.52
N PRO A 278 18.95 3.10 -1.92
CA PRO A 278 18.41 4.10 -1.00
C PRO A 278 17.19 3.65 -0.21
N PHE A 279 16.35 2.75 -0.77
CA PHE A 279 15.15 2.23 -0.09
C PHE A 279 15.48 1.30 1.08
N LEU A 280 16.69 0.78 1.14
CA LEU A 280 17.18 -0.09 2.22
C LEU A 280 17.61 0.68 3.47
N ARG A 281 17.40 1.99 3.53
CA ARG A 281 17.71 2.84 4.68
C ARG A 281 16.49 3.68 5.07
N PRO A 282 16.35 4.04 6.35
CA PRO A 282 15.34 5.00 6.74
C PRO A 282 15.62 6.36 6.11
N THR A 283 14.57 7.14 5.89
CA THR A 283 14.68 8.51 5.37
C THR A 283 13.81 9.44 6.18
N VAL A 284 14.28 10.66 6.41
CA VAL A 284 13.50 11.75 7.00
C VAL A 284 13.16 12.75 5.91
N ASN A 285 11.87 12.96 5.66
CA ASN A 285 11.37 13.92 4.70
C ASN A 285 10.55 15.00 5.40
N ILE A 286 10.69 16.25 4.97
CA ILE A 286 9.90 17.37 5.46
C ILE A 286 8.73 17.57 4.50
N ASN A 287 7.50 17.26 4.95
CA ASN A 287 6.30 17.41 4.13
C ASN A 287 5.75 18.83 4.15
N SER A 288 5.90 19.50 5.28
CA SER A 288 5.55 20.92 5.42
C SER A 288 6.40 21.59 6.47
N PHE A 289 6.66 22.88 6.27
CA PHE A 289 7.32 23.77 7.23
C PHE A 289 6.66 25.15 7.11
N MET A 290 5.95 25.59 8.14
CA MET A 290 5.14 26.81 8.12
C MET A 290 5.31 27.60 9.42
N SER A 291 4.94 28.87 9.40
CA SER A 291 4.85 29.71 10.60
C SER A 291 3.62 30.61 10.56
N ASP A 292 3.17 31.08 11.71
CA ASP A 292 2.10 32.07 11.81
C ASP A 292 2.44 33.33 10.99
N GLY A 293 1.48 33.74 10.16
CA GLY A 293 1.65 34.93 9.32
C GLY A 293 2.60 34.73 8.11
N ALA A 294 3.00 33.48 7.81
CA ALA A 294 3.74 33.15 6.60
C ALA A 294 2.99 33.61 5.34
N SER A 295 3.67 34.34 4.48
CA SER A 295 3.13 34.77 3.19
C SER A 295 4.30 35.02 2.24
N LEU A 296 4.21 34.50 1.02
CA LEU A 296 5.16 34.77 -0.06
C LEU A 296 4.88 36.10 -0.75
N THR A 297 3.65 36.61 -0.65
CA THR A 297 3.17 37.81 -1.33
C THR A 297 3.21 39.06 -0.46
N LEU A 298 3.06 38.89 0.87
CA LEU A 298 3.09 40.01 1.81
C LEU A 298 4.48 40.09 2.48
N ARG A 299 5.18 41.20 2.26
CA ARG A 299 6.44 41.49 2.98
C ARG A 299 6.12 41.90 4.42
N ARG A 300 6.35 40.97 5.36
CA ARG A 300 6.18 41.22 6.79
C ARG A 300 7.52 41.11 7.51
N THR A 301 7.84 42.10 8.34
CA THR A 301 9.03 42.10 9.21
C THR A 301 8.62 41.65 10.61
N ILE A 302 8.31 40.36 10.77
CA ILE A 302 7.78 39.82 12.01
C ILE A 302 8.64 38.68 12.57
N ILE A 303 8.55 38.45 13.88
CA ILE A 303 8.88 37.21 14.56
C ILE A 303 7.55 36.47 14.74
N PRO A 304 7.31 35.32 14.13
CA PRO A 304 6.07 34.59 14.29
C PRO A 304 5.94 34.05 15.72
N ARG A 305 4.71 33.82 16.16
CA ARG A 305 4.45 33.19 17.44
C ARG A 305 4.80 31.71 17.39
N THR A 306 4.35 31.01 16.36
CA THR A 306 4.55 29.57 16.19
C THR A 306 5.24 29.22 14.89
N ALA A 307 5.94 28.09 14.91
CA ALA A 307 6.40 27.39 13.71
C ALA A 307 5.97 25.93 13.78
N HIS A 308 5.60 25.38 12.64
CA HIS A 308 5.06 24.02 12.50
C HIS A 308 5.85 23.26 11.46
N ALA A 309 6.16 22.01 11.72
CA ALA A 309 6.73 21.09 10.72
C ALA A 309 6.02 19.74 10.78
N ARG A 310 5.83 19.14 9.59
CA ARG A 310 5.40 17.75 9.46
C ARG A 310 6.49 16.97 8.75
N LEU A 311 6.90 15.86 9.36
CA LEU A 311 7.92 14.97 8.83
C LEU A 311 7.31 13.60 8.58
N ASP A 312 7.82 12.93 7.56
CA ASP A 312 7.68 11.51 7.31
C ASP A 312 9.03 10.83 7.51
N ILE A 313 9.12 9.94 8.49
CA ILE A 313 10.27 9.04 8.65
C ILE A 313 9.89 7.70 8.06
N ARG A 314 10.46 7.37 6.88
CA ARG A 314 10.27 6.04 6.29
C ARG A 314 11.17 5.03 6.98
N LEU A 315 10.57 3.94 7.44
CA LEU A 315 11.21 2.92 8.25
C LEU A 315 11.59 1.69 7.41
N THR A 316 12.64 1.01 7.81
CA THR A 316 13.02 -0.31 7.33
C THR A 316 12.84 -1.33 8.46
N PRO A 317 12.91 -2.65 8.19
CA PRO A 317 12.85 -3.66 9.26
C PRO A 317 13.86 -3.45 10.41
N ASP A 318 15.02 -2.85 10.11
CA ASP A 318 16.02 -2.49 11.12
C ASP A 318 15.71 -1.21 11.91
N THR A 319 14.61 -0.54 11.61
CA THR A 319 14.22 0.74 12.25
C THR A 319 12.83 0.63 12.88
N PRO A 320 12.71 -0.02 14.06
CA PRO A 320 11.43 -0.17 14.76
C PRO A 320 10.79 1.19 15.10
N VAL A 321 9.47 1.28 14.99
CA VAL A 321 8.70 2.50 15.34
C VAL A 321 9.06 3.02 16.73
N ALA A 322 9.13 2.13 17.72
CA ALA A 322 9.45 2.52 19.11
C ALA A 322 10.83 3.19 19.24
N ALA A 323 11.85 2.67 18.55
CA ALA A 323 13.19 3.26 18.57
C ALA A 323 13.21 4.64 17.90
N MET A 324 12.46 4.81 16.82
CA MET A 324 12.37 6.11 16.14
C MET A 324 11.59 7.13 16.94
N ARG A 325 10.52 6.73 17.63
CA ARG A 325 9.80 7.58 18.59
C ARG A 325 10.74 8.07 19.69
N ASP A 326 11.48 7.17 20.31
CA ASP A 326 12.46 7.50 21.37
C ASP A 326 13.55 8.46 20.87
N ILE A 327 14.06 8.30 19.64
CA ILE A 327 14.99 9.25 19.01
C ILE A 327 14.38 10.64 18.90
N VAL A 328 13.16 10.76 18.41
CA VAL A 328 12.45 12.03 18.23
C VAL A 328 12.18 12.68 19.59
N GLU A 329 11.65 11.93 20.56
CA GLU A 329 11.35 12.43 21.92
C GLU A 329 12.60 12.95 22.63
N ARG A 330 13.71 12.21 22.54
CA ARG A 330 15.00 12.67 23.10
C ARG A 330 15.51 13.93 22.40
N ALA A 331 15.40 14.02 21.08
CA ALA A 331 15.78 15.23 20.36
C ALA A 331 14.94 16.43 20.80
N VAL A 332 13.62 16.28 20.93
CA VAL A 332 12.71 17.32 21.44
C VAL A 332 13.10 17.73 22.86
N ALA A 333 13.31 16.78 23.77
CA ALA A 333 13.70 17.05 25.14
C ALA A 333 15.07 17.78 25.25
N ASP A 334 16.04 17.40 24.41
CA ASP A 334 17.35 18.05 24.36
C ASP A 334 17.23 19.49 23.85
N HIS A 335 16.45 19.74 22.81
CA HIS A 335 16.23 21.07 22.27
C HIS A 335 15.41 21.94 23.23
N GLN A 336 14.41 21.37 23.93
CA GLN A 336 13.65 22.08 24.96
C GLN A 336 14.56 22.65 26.07
N ARG A 337 15.56 21.86 26.53
CA ARG A 337 16.52 22.31 27.55
C ARG A 337 17.47 23.41 27.05
N ARG A 338 17.80 23.39 25.75
CA ARG A 338 18.79 24.31 25.17
C ARG A 338 18.16 25.59 24.58
N THR A 339 16.83 25.66 24.50
CA THR A 339 16.12 26.76 23.85
C THR A 339 15.13 27.41 24.82
N PRO A 340 15.63 28.23 25.77
CA PRO A 340 14.76 28.94 26.72
C PRO A 340 13.81 29.86 25.93
N GLY A 341 12.55 29.95 26.38
CA GLY A 341 11.52 30.80 25.78
C GLY A 341 10.87 30.26 24.51
N VAL A 342 11.15 28.99 24.10
CA VAL A 342 10.40 28.26 23.08
C VAL A 342 9.94 26.92 23.64
N ALA A 343 8.65 26.66 23.60
CA ALA A 343 8.08 25.35 23.90
C ALA A 343 7.97 24.49 22.66
N PHE A 344 8.38 23.21 22.74
CA PHE A 344 8.20 22.24 21.68
C PHE A 344 7.11 21.26 22.06
N THR A 345 6.21 20.96 21.13
CA THR A 345 5.28 19.83 21.23
C THR A 345 5.46 18.90 20.05
N VAL A 346 5.24 17.61 20.28
CA VAL A 346 5.36 16.56 19.26
C VAL A 346 4.18 15.61 19.34
N GLU A 347 3.60 15.31 18.18
CA GLU A 347 2.61 14.25 18.01
C GLU A 347 3.14 13.29 16.95
N MET A 348 2.98 12.00 17.19
CA MET A 348 3.53 10.97 16.32
C MET A 348 2.52 9.86 16.11
N ASP A 349 2.41 9.42 14.85
CA ASP A 349 1.70 8.22 14.48
C ASP A 349 2.61 7.32 13.64
N GLY A 350 2.57 5.99 13.88
CA GLY A 350 3.56 5.11 13.29
C GLY A 350 3.05 3.73 12.94
N GLN A 351 3.43 3.29 11.75
CA GLN A 351 3.16 1.96 11.20
C GLN A 351 4.48 1.24 10.92
N PRO A 352 4.69 0.01 11.46
CA PRO A 352 5.94 -0.73 11.26
C PRO A 352 6.20 -1.10 9.80
N ALA A 353 7.48 -1.30 9.46
CA ALA A 353 7.87 -1.99 8.24
C ALA A 353 7.54 -3.49 8.37
N SER A 354 7.26 -4.15 7.25
CA SER A 354 7.07 -5.59 7.19
C SER A 354 8.07 -6.21 6.21
N TYR A 355 8.57 -7.40 6.54
CA TYR A 355 9.55 -8.08 5.71
C TYR A 355 9.53 -9.60 5.91
N THR A 356 9.58 -10.33 4.81
CA THR A 356 9.74 -11.79 4.78
C THR A 356 11.11 -12.13 4.16
N SER A 357 11.96 -12.79 4.92
CA SER A 357 13.32 -13.16 4.49
C SER A 357 13.31 -14.05 3.24
N PRO A 358 14.23 -13.83 2.27
CA PRO A 358 14.39 -14.70 1.09
C PRO A 358 14.93 -16.11 1.45
N ALA A 359 15.40 -16.32 2.67
CA ALA A 359 15.78 -17.65 3.14
C ALA A 359 14.59 -18.59 3.38
N ARG A 360 13.35 -18.03 3.39
CA ARG A 360 12.15 -18.85 3.52
C ARG A 360 11.82 -19.59 2.22
N PRO A 361 11.35 -20.85 2.32
CA PRO A 361 11.05 -21.68 1.14
C PRO A 361 9.98 -21.07 0.23
N GLU A 362 9.05 -20.27 0.80
CA GLU A 362 7.99 -19.61 0.05
C GLU A 362 8.55 -18.63 -1.00
N PHE A 363 9.64 -17.93 -0.70
CA PHE A 363 10.28 -17.02 -1.63
C PHE A 363 10.79 -17.74 -2.90
N GLY A 364 11.62 -18.75 -2.75
CA GLY A 364 12.17 -19.51 -3.88
C GLY A 364 11.09 -20.23 -4.69
N TRP A 365 10.04 -20.72 -4.02
CA TRP A 365 8.89 -21.33 -4.68
C TRP A 365 8.15 -20.34 -5.58
N LEU A 366 7.79 -19.16 -5.06
CA LEU A 366 7.07 -18.13 -5.84
C LEU A 366 7.93 -17.59 -6.99
N LEU A 367 9.23 -17.39 -6.75
CA LEU A 367 10.14 -16.91 -7.79
C LEU A 367 10.16 -17.88 -8.99
N ARG A 368 10.28 -19.19 -8.76
CA ARG A 368 10.21 -20.21 -9.83
C ARG A 368 8.86 -20.20 -10.57
N LEU A 369 7.76 -19.97 -9.88
CA LEU A 369 6.45 -19.87 -10.54
C LEU A 369 6.36 -18.62 -11.42
N LEU A 370 6.90 -17.50 -10.99
CA LEU A 370 6.97 -16.27 -11.79
C LEU A 370 7.82 -16.46 -13.05
N GLU A 371 8.97 -17.13 -12.94
CA GLU A 371 9.83 -17.52 -14.10
C GLU A 371 9.05 -18.33 -15.13
N GLY A 372 8.21 -19.27 -14.68
CA GLY A 372 7.42 -20.15 -15.56
C GLY A 372 6.21 -19.47 -16.24
N HIS A 373 5.71 -18.35 -15.69
CA HIS A 373 4.44 -17.76 -16.12
C HIS A 373 4.54 -16.39 -16.81
N GLY A 374 5.70 -15.75 -16.80
CA GLY A 374 5.84 -14.38 -17.30
C GLY A 374 6.44 -14.24 -18.69
N GLY A 375 7.21 -15.20 -19.16
CA GLY A 375 8.02 -15.09 -20.39
C GLY A 375 9.14 -14.03 -20.30
N GLU A 376 9.26 -13.35 -19.17
CA GLU A 376 10.26 -12.34 -18.84
C GLU A 376 10.92 -12.74 -17.50
N GLU A 377 12.18 -12.35 -17.31
CA GLU A 377 12.89 -12.60 -16.06
C GLU A 377 12.17 -11.87 -14.88
N PRO A 378 11.81 -12.59 -13.80
CA PRO A 378 11.10 -11.97 -12.70
C PRO A 378 12.01 -11.04 -11.90
N VAL A 379 11.40 -10.01 -11.37
CA VAL A 379 12.04 -8.98 -10.55
C VAL A 379 11.70 -9.24 -9.09
N ALA A 380 12.70 -9.56 -8.23
CA ALA A 380 12.50 -9.69 -6.79
C ALA A 380 12.87 -8.38 -6.06
N LEU A 381 11.96 -7.72 -5.38
CA LEU A 381 12.20 -6.50 -4.61
C LEU A 381 12.25 -6.82 -3.11
N PRO A 382 13.35 -6.50 -2.42
CA PRO A 382 13.41 -6.67 -0.97
C PRO A 382 12.33 -5.87 -0.24
N ILE A 383 12.04 -4.65 -0.72
CA ILE A 383 11.09 -3.76 -0.04
C ILE A 383 10.50 -2.76 -1.03
N LEU A 384 9.21 -2.47 -0.91
CA LEU A 384 8.56 -1.34 -1.58
C LEU A 384 8.79 -0.03 -0.82
N GLY A 385 8.81 1.08 -1.54
CA GLY A 385 8.97 2.42 -0.97
C GLY A 385 7.73 2.91 -0.21
N GLY A 386 6.55 2.42 -0.56
CA GLY A 386 5.28 2.70 0.12
C GLY A 386 5.12 1.92 1.42
N THR A 387 4.05 2.22 2.15
CA THR A 387 3.66 1.52 3.38
C THR A 387 2.30 0.89 3.17
N LEU A 388 2.19 -0.39 3.49
CA LEU A 388 0.97 -1.20 3.49
C LEU A 388 0.81 -1.81 4.88
N PRO A 389 -0.39 -2.21 5.31
CA PRO A 389 -0.63 -2.72 6.67
C PRO A 389 -0.15 -4.18 6.87
N LEU A 390 0.92 -4.59 6.17
CA LEU A 390 1.42 -5.98 6.19
C LEU A 390 1.95 -6.41 7.55
N HIS A 391 2.39 -5.47 8.40
CA HIS A 391 2.79 -5.75 9.78
C HIS A 391 1.68 -6.44 10.60
N VAL A 392 0.42 -6.18 10.27
CA VAL A 392 -0.71 -6.88 10.89
C VAL A 392 -0.62 -8.38 10.69
N PHE A 393 -0.16 -8.81 9.53
CA PHE A 393 -0.02 -10.22 9.22
C PHE A 393 1.32 -10.78 9.68
N THR A 394 2.43 -10.05 9.49
CA THR A 394 3.76 -10.54 9.87
C THR A 394 4.00 -10.50 11.37
N ASP A 395 3.63 -9.41 12.04
CA ASP A 395 3.98 -9.19 13.45
C ASP A 395 2.84 -9.61 14.39
N VAL A 396 1.59 -9.27 14.04
CA VAL A 396 0.44 -9.60 14.89
C VAL A 396 0.01 -11.05 14.71
N LEU A 397 -0.09 -11.56 13.48
CA LEU A 397 -0.52 -12.94 13.19
C LEU A 397 0.64 -13.94 13.05
N GLY A 398 1.86 -13.49 12.81
CA GLY A 398 3.04 -14.33 12.60
C GLY A 398 3.06 -15.05 11.25
N ILE A 399 2.36 -14.52 10.24
CA ILE A 399 2.24 -15.10 8.90
C ILE A 399 3.29 -14.46 7.97
N PRO A 400 4.15 -15.24 7.30
CA PRO A 400 5.03 -14.70 6.27
C PRO A 400 4.21 -14.11 5.12
N CYS A 401 4.57 -12.88 4.71
CA CYS A 401 3.86 -12.15 3.66
C CYS A 401 4.77 -11.93 2.45
N LEU A 402 4.27 -12.29 1.27
CA LEU A 402 4.90 -12.00 0.00
C LEU A 402 3.91 -11.28 -0.90
N TRP A 403 4.40 -10.45 -1.81
CA TRP A 403 3.56 -9.55 -2.58
C TRP A 403 3.83 -9.68 -4.06
N ILE A 404 2.78 -9.84 -4.87
CA ILE A 404 2.88 -10.01 -6.32
C ILE A 404 2.01 -8.94 -6.98
N PRO A 405 2.54 -7.72 -7.20
CA PRO A 405 1.80 -6.66 -7.88
C PRO A 405 1.44 -7.08 -9.31
N ALA A 406 0.27 -6.66 -9.77
CA ALA A 406 -0.23 -7.06 -11.08
C ALA A 406 -0.51 -5.89 -12.03
N ALA A 407 -0.65 -4.65 -11.54
CA ALA A 407 -0.94 -3.52 -12.40
C ALA A 407 0.23 -3.13 -13.31
N ASN A 408 -0.06 -2.53 -14.45
CA ASN A 408 0.95 -1.94 -15.33
C ASN A 408 1.66 -0.76 -14.62
N SER A 409 2.91 -0.52 -14.96
CA SER A 409 3.76 0.47 -14.27
C SER A 409 3.28 1.91 -14.38
N ASN A 410 2.46 2.23 -15.39
CA ASN A 410 1.92 3.55 -15.69
C ASN A 410 0.42 3.67 -15.41
N ASN A 411 -0.12 2.91 -14.47
CA ASN A 411 -1.57 2.74 -14.25
C ASN A 411 -2.31 3.98 -13.72
N GLN A 412 -1.61 5.03 -13.29
CA GLN A 412 -2.17 6.25 -12.70
C GLN A 412 -3.10 6.01 -11.49
N GLN A 413 -2.80 4.98 -10.66
CA GLN A 413 -3.52 4.82 -9.39
C GLN A 413 -3.45 6.11 -8.57
N HIS A 414 -4.50 6.42 -7.78
CA HIS A 414 -4.68 7.63 -6.98
C HIS A 414 -4.87 8.95 -7.78
N ASP A 415 -4.78 8.94 -9.11
CA ASP A 415 -5.09 10.10 -9.96
C ASP A 415 -6.29 9.81 -10.90
N VAL A 416 -6.68 10.76 -11.70
CA VAL A 416 -7.65 10.57 -12.78
C VAL A 416 -7.09 9.66 -13.87
N ASN A 417 -7.97 9.00 -14.63
CA ASN A 417 -7.57 8.07 -15.71
C ASN A 417 -6.80 6.84 -15.23
N GLU A 418 -7.07 6.38 -14.00
CA GLU A 418 -6.59 5.08 -13.59
C GLU A 418 -6.96 4.03 -14.63
N HIS A 419 -5.96 3.20 -14.99
CA HIS A 419 -6.16 2.23 -16.05
C HIS A 419 -5.39 0.92 -15.82
N TYR A 420 -5.93 -0.16 -16.36
CA TYR A 420 -5.38 -1.50 -16.24
C TYR A 420 -5.28 -2.19 -17.60
N VAL A 421 -4.10 -2.65 -17.96
CA VAL A 421 -3.89 -3.44 -19.18
C VAL A 421 -4.32 -4.88 -18.92
N LEU A 422 -5.33 -5.37 -19.65
CA LEU A 422 -5.99 -6.64 -19.34
C LEU A 422 -5.10 -7.88 -19.51
N ARG A 423 -4.02 -7.80 -20.26
CA ARG A 423 -2.97 -8.84 -20.30
C ARG A 423 -2.51 -9.20 -18.89
N HIS A 424 -2.35 -8.21 -18.02
CA HIS A 424 -1.91 -8.43 -16.64
C HIS A 424 -2.99 -9.12 -15.81
N PHE A 425 -4.26 -8.79 -16.01
CA PHE A 425 -5.40 -9.45 -15.37
C PHE A 425 -5.44 -10.96 -15.71
N TYR A 426 -5.34 -11.31 -16.99
CA TYR A 426 -5.40 -12.71 -17.42
C TYR A 426 -4.15 -13.50 -17.00
N ARG A 427 -2.96 -12.92 -17.14
CA ARG A 427 -1.70 -13.55 -16.69
C ARG A 427 -1.71 -13.78 -15.18
N GLN A 428 -2.20 -12.82 -14.40
CA GLN A 428 -2.32 -12.94 -12.95
C GLN A 428 -3.30 -14.06 -12.56
N THR A 429 -4.43 -14.17 -13.27
CA THR A 429 -5.38 -15.28 -13.05
C THR A 429 -4.71 -16.65 -13.28
N ALA A 430 -3.95 -16.79 -14.37
CA ALA A 430 -3.23 -18.04 -14.65
C ALA A 430 -2.14 -18.34 -13.62
N LEU A 431 -1.41 -17.30 -13.18
CA LEU A 431 -0.38 -17.42 -12.14
C LEU A 431 -0.98 -17.92 -10.82
N TYR A 432 -2.11 -17.36 -10.37
CA TYR A 432 -2.71 -17.78 -9.10
C TYR A 432 -3.33 -19.17 -9.18
N ALA A 433 -3.81 -19.60 -10.35
CA ALA A 433 -4.17 -20.99 -10.55
C ALA A 433 -2.96 -21.93 -10.37
N ALA A 434 -1.79 -21.56 -10.88
CA ALA A 434 -0.55 -22.32 -10.69
C ALA A 434 -0.04 -22.26 -9.24
N ILE A 435 -0.10 -21.11 -8.56
CA ILE A 435 0.24 -20.96 -7.14
C ILE A 435 -0.59 -21.92 -6.30
N VAL A 436 -1.90 -21.92 -6.48
CA VAL A 436 -2.81 -22.78 -5.70
C VAL A 436 -2.64 -24.25 -6.05
N SER A 437 -2.20 -24.59 -7.27
CA SER A 437 -1.93 -25.96 -7.73
C SER A 437 -0.54 -26.49 -7.38
N SER A 438 0.30 -25.72 -6.65
CA SER A 438 1.66 -26.13 -6.27
C SER A 438 1.97 -25.79 -4.82
N ARG A 439 3.09 -26.29 -4.28
CA ARG A 439 3.55 -26.04 -2.89
C ARG A 439 5.03 -25.69 -2.86
N PRO A 440 5.51 -24.97 -1.82
CA PRO A 440 6.93 -24.94 -1.48
C PRO A 440 7.45 -26.38 -1.25
N MET A 441 8.59 -26.68 -1.79
CA MET A 441 9.30 -27.95 -1.53
C MET A 441 10.15 -27.80 -0.27
#